data_3497aba36668435519a82895242621c7
#
_entry.id   3497aba36668435519a82895242621c7
#
_cell.length_a   1.000
_cell.length_b   1.000
_cell.length_c   1.000
_cell.angle_alpha   90.00
_cell.angle_beta   90.00
_cell.angle_gamma   90.00
#
_symmetry.space_group_name_H-M   'P 1'
#
loop_
_entity.id
_entity.type
_entity.pdbx_description
1 polymer ?
#
loop_
_entity_poly.entity_id
_entity_poly.type
_entity_poly.pdbx_seq_one_letter_code
_entity_poly.pdbx_strand_id
1 'polypeptide(L)'
;MFKLETDSTLNIKVIGIGGAGNNIVNLAVDSARLSKTEEHSFAGVEFININTDSQVLKNSPVPLKIQLGTYTTRGEGTGGDIIEARRAVEEQREEIIQVVKGAHLVFLVAGLGGGTGTGATPVISDIASQLGAMTIGVVTLPFSFEGRRRRVKAFTGKEKLKNKLDTLIAIENDRLFASFTDGSLALKESFDKANALLAEIVESLSSLLLTTGIVNLDMAAFRKVMVGSKDVVLSIGEGNGEDRVSSCVQSVLNSPWLEKCNFKSLKRVLVDIMGGEDLTFKEASRVVEMLNRRVHPEAYITFGAVTLPRYNNKLKVVVVGDTTPIEATEELKSPLP
;
A
#
# COMPACT_ATOMS: atom_id res chain seq x y z
N MET A 1 -27.14 -20.45 -24.66
CA MET A 1 -25.74 -20.63 -24.26
C MET A 1 -25.22 -19.25 -23.87
N PHE A 2 -25.31 -18.91 -22.59
CA PHE A 2 -24.79 -17.62 -22.10
C PHE A 2 -23.26 -17.68 -22.16
N LYS A 3 -22.64 -16.88 -23.02
CA LYS A 3 -21.23 -16.56 -22.92
C LYS A 3 -21.06 -15.73 -21.65
N LEU A 4 -20.46 -16.29 -20.63
CA LEU A 4 -19.87 -15.51 -19.55
C LEU A 4 -18.73 -14.71 -20.20
N GLU A 5 -18.95 -13.44 -20.47
CA GLU A 5 -17.89 -12.48 -20.72
C GLU A 5 -17.23 -12.16 -19.37
N THR A 6 -16.49 -13.12 -18.82
CA THR A 6 -15.77 -12.98 -17.57
C THR A 6 -14.30 -13.29 -17.77
N ASP A 7 -13.63 -12.37 -18.42
CA ASP A 7 -12.18 -12.18 -18.24
C ASP A 7 -11.89 -10.71 -17.91
N SER A 8 -12.63 -10.15 -16.94
CA SER A 8 -12.13 -8.95 -16.27
C SER A 8 -11.16 -9.36 -15.17
N THR A 9 -9.99 -9.83 -15.56
CA THR A 9 -8.86 -9.94 -14.65
C THR A 9 -8.67 -8.59 -14.00
N LEU A 10 -8.65 -8.56 -12.66
CA LEU A 10 -8.47 -7.34 -11.90
C LEU A 10 -7.15 -6.69 -12.30
N ASN A 11 -7.22 -5.46 -12.83
CA ASN A 11 -6.03 -4.72 -13.26
C ASN A 11 -5.56 -3.81 -12.12
N ILE A 12 -4.42 -4.14 -11.54
CA ILE A 12 -3.78 -3.40 -10.44
C ILE A 12 -2.50 -2.76 -10.97
N LYS A 13 -2.35 -1.46 -10.71
CA LYS A 13 -1.12 -0.73 -11.05
C LYS A 13 -0.45 -0.20 -9.81
N VAL A 14 0.87 -0.37 -9.75
CA VAL A 14 1.73 0.15 -8.67
C VAL A 14 2.67 1.18 -9.25
N ILE A 15 2.47 2.42 -8.87
CA ILE A 15 3.19 3.57 -9.41
C ILE A 15 4.13 4.14 -8.35
N GLY A 16 5.44 3.95 -8.55
CA GLY A 16 6.48 4.57 -7.75
C GLY A 16 6.76 6.00 -8.22
N ILE A 17 6.62 6.98 -7.35
CA ILE A 17 6.72 8.41 -7.68
C ILE A 17 7.88 9.06 -6.94
N GLY A 18 8.85 9.57 -7.70
CA GLY A 18 10.08 10.16 -7.17
C GLY A 18 11.05 9.13 -6.58
N GLY A 19 12.20 9.56 -6.06
CA GLY A 19 13.29 8.66 -5.65
C GLY A 19 12.87 7.60 -4.64
N ALA A 20 12.23 7.97 -3.53
CA ALA A 20 11.80 7.02 -2.51
C ALA A 20 10.73 6.06 -3.03
N GLY A 21 9.72 6.55 -3.76
CA GLY A 21 8.70 5.69 -4.38
C GLY A 21 9.30 4.70 -5.37
N ASN A 22 10.23 5.15 -6.20
CA ASN A 22 10.93 4.28 -7.14
C ASN A 22 11.74 3.19 -6.44
N ASN A 23 12.43 3.51 -5.34
CA ASN A 23 13.21 2.51 -4.57
C ASN A 23 12.31 1.42 -3.99
N ILE A 24 11.14 1.78 -3.46
CA ILE A 24 10.16 0.82 -2.91
C ILE A 24 9.64 -0.10 -4.02
N VAL A 25 9.25 0.46 -5.16
CA VAL A 25 8.73 -0.32 -6.30
C VAL A 25 9.83 -1.18 -6.92
N ASN A 26 11.08 -0.72 -6.97
CA ASN A 26 12.22 -1.53 -7.40
C ASN A 26 12.37 -2.78 -6.54
N LEU A 27 12.28 -2.64 -5.20
CA LEU A 27 12.34 -3.78 -4.28
C LEU A 27 11.19 -4.76 -4.48
N ALA A 28 9.96 -4.25 -4.69
CA ALA A 28 8.80 -5.10 -4.98
C ALA A 28 9.02 -5.94 -6.27
N VAL A 29 9.54 -5.33 -7.32
CA VAL A 29 9.87 -6.01 -8.57
C VAL A 29 10.99 -7.04 -8.39
N ASP A 30 12.04 -6.70 -7.64
CA ASP A 30 13.14 -7.62 -7.37
C ASP A 30 12.68 -8.81 -6.54
N SER A 31 11.84 -8.60 -5.53
CA SER A 31 11.21 -9.68 -4.75
C SER A 31 10.35 -10.59 -5.63
N ALA A 32 9.56 -10.02 -6.53
CA ALA A 32 8.74 -10.78 -7.48
C ALA A 32 9.59 -11.63 -8.45
N ARG A 33 10.75 -11.12 -8.88
CA ARG A 33 11.69 -11.86 -9.77
C ARG A 33 12.46 -12.97 -9.06
N LEU A 34 12.75 -12.78 -7.76
CA LEU A 34 13.50 -13.77 -6.98
C LEU A 34 12.62 -14.96 -6.57
N SER A 35 11.32 -14.77 -6.42
CA SER A 35 10.39 -15.88 -6.24
C SER A 35 10.18 -16.61 -7.58
N LYS A 36 11.12 -17.50 -7.91
CA LYS A 36 11.12 -18.33 -9.12
C LYS A 36 10.01 -19.39 -9.20
N THR A 37 9.13 -19.45 -8.22
CA THR A 37 7.96 -20.34 -8.23
C THR A 37 6.81 -19.67 -8.97
N GLU A 38 6.05 -20.41 -9.75
CA GLU A 38 4.93 -19.96 -10.60
C GLU A 38 3.77 -19.30 -9.79
N GLU A 39 3.86 -19.28 -8.47
CA GLU A 39 2.89 -18.66 -7.55
C GLU A 39 3.29 -17.22 -7.25
N HIS A 40 3.19 -16.36 -8.26
CA HIS A 40 3.56 -14.95 -8.11
C HIS A 40 2.47 -14.16 -7.40
N SER A 41 2.78 -13.65 -6.20
CA SER A 41 1.94 -12.67 -5.47
C SER A 41 1.64 -11.41 -6.29
N PHE A 42 2.32 -11.20 -7.41
CA PHE A 42 2.17 -10.05 -8.29
C PHE A 42 1.73 -10.41 -9.72
N ALA A 43 1.23 -11.63 -9.97
CA ALA A 43 0.62 -11.97 -11.25
C ALA A 43 -0.60 -11.05 -11.48
N GLY A 44 -0.56 -10.24 -12.54
CA GLY A 44 -1.62 -9.24 -12.82
C GLY A 44 -1.36 -7.85 -12.23
N VAL A 45 -0.20 -7.60 -11.60
CA VAL A 45 0.23 -6.27 -11.17
C VAL A 45 1.17 -5.65 -12.20
N GLU A 46 0.88 -4.45 -12.62
CA GLU A 46 1.74 -3.64 -13.49
C GLU A 46 2.54 -2.62 -12.68
N PHE A 47 3.86 -2.69 -12.75
CA PHE A 47 4.76 -1.79 -12.04
C PHE A 47 5.23 -0.66 -12.94
N ILE A 48 5.16 0.57 -12.44
CA ILE A 48 5.52 1.78 -13.17
C ILE A 48 6.39 2.66 -12.27
N ASN A 49 7.49 3.17 -12.79
CA ASN A 49 8.27 4.20 -12.10
C ASN A 49 8.18 5.55 -12.81
N ILE A 50 7.85 6.58 -12.04
CA ILE A 50 7.68 7.95 -12.50
C ILE A 50 8.65 8.85 -11.74
N ASN A 51 9.47 9.64 -12.43
CA ASN A 51 10.42 10.54 -11.79
C ASN A 51 10.77 11.74 -12.69
N THR A 52 11.19 12.83 -12.07
CA THR A 52 11.80 13.99 -12.73
C THR A 52 13.31 13.85 -12.89
N ASP A 53 13.92 12.85 -12.22
CA ASP A 53 15.34 12.49 -12.31
C ASP A 53 15.54 11.33 -13.26
N SER A 54 16.16 11.58 -14.41
CA SER A 54 16.40 10.60 -15.46
C SER A 54 17.43 9.53 -15.07
N GLN A 55 18.37 9.84 -14.18
CA GLN A 55 19.38 8.89 -13.73
C GLN A 55 18.76 7.80 -12.83
N VAL A 56 17.84 8.21 -11.96
CA VAL A 56 17.10 7.25 -11.12
C VAL A 56 16.29 6.29 -11.98
N LEU A 57 15.62 6.79 -13.02
CA LEU A 57 14.84 5.94 -13.94
C LEU A 57 15.71 4.98 -14.77
N LYS A 58 16.87 5.43 -15.23
CA LYS A 58 17.81 4.57 -15.98
C LYS A 58 18.25 3.34 -15.19
N ASN A 59 18.49 3.52 -13.90
CA ASN A 59 18.97 2.45 -13.01
C ASN A 59 17.85 1.57 -12.43
N SER A 60 16.59 1.89 -12.70
CA SER A 60 15.44 1.13 -12.19
C SER A 60 15.27 -0.19 -12.97
N PRO A 61 15.00 -1.33 -12.29
CA PRO A 61 14.65 -2.61 -12.91
C PRO A 61 13.21 -2.65 -13.46
N VAL A 62 12.37 -1.67 -13.10
CA VAL A 62 10.97 -1.59 -13.52
C VAL A 62 10.89 -1.37 -15.04
N PRO A 63 10.09 -2.17 -15.79
CA PRO A 63 10.06 -2.08 -17.24
C PRO A 63 9.40 -0.78 -17.75
N LEU A 64 8.33 -0.34 -17.12
CA LEU A 64 7.60 0.85 -17.53
C LEU A 64 8.03 2.07 -16.72
N LYS A 65 8.53 3.09 -17.42
CA LYS A 65 9.12 4.29 -16.82
C LYS A 65 8.62 5.53 -17.52
N ILE A 66 8.26 6.55 -16.75
CA ILE A 66 7.86 7.86 -17.28
C ILE A 66 8.77 8.93 -16.67
N GLN A 67 9.51 9.63 -17.53
CA GLN A 67 10.26 10.80 -17.12
C GLN A 67 9.33 12.02 -17.14
N LEU A 68 9.14 12.64 -15.99
CA LEU A 68 8.38 13.88 -15.86
C LEU A 68 9.26 15.09 -16.20
N GLY A 69 8.63 16.11 -16.80
CA GLY A 69 9.27 17.41 -16.99
C GLY A 69 10.46 17.37 -17.94
N THR A 70 10.30 16.79 -19.11
CA THR A 70 11.34 16.73 -20.13
C THR A 70 11.84 18.13 -20.53
N TYR A 71 10.99 19.13 -20.50
CA TYR A 71 11.33 20.53 -20.74
C TYR A 71 11.55 21.30 -19.44
N THR A 72 10.73 21.08 -18.41
CA THR A 72 10.78 21.81 -17.13
C THR A 72 12.00 21.43 -16.33
N THR A 73 12.22 20.14 -16.05
CA THR A 73 13.33 19.68 -15.19
C THR A 73 14.52 19.10 -15.96
N ARG A 74 14.34 18.80 -17.24
CA ARG A 74 15.36 18.23 -18.13
C ARG A 74 16.08 16.98 -17.60
N GLY A 75 15.40 16.26 -16.71
CA GLY A 75 15.95 15.05 -16.08
C GLY A 75 16.88 15.29 -14.90
N GLU A 76 17.00 16.52 -14.40
CA GLU A 76 17.87 16.89 -13.27
C GLU A 76 17.12 16.83 -11.92
N GLY A 77 15.84 16.46 -11.93
CA GLY A 77 14.98 16.52 -10.74
C GLY A 77 14.44 17.92 -10.48
N THR A 78 13.70 18.08 -9.40
CA THR A 78 13.03 19.35 -9.03
C THR A 78 13.75 20.15 -7.97
N GLY A 79 14.92 19.72 -7.48
CA GLY A 79 15.59 20.40 -6.35
C GLY A 79 14.74 20.55 -5.09
N GLY A 80 13.69 19.75 -4.95
CA GLY A 80 12.74 19.82 -3.84
C GLY A 80 11.58 20.80 -4.06
N ASP A 81 11.42 21.36 -5.26
CA ASP A 81 10.30 22.25 -5.61
C ASP A 81 9.05 21.44 -5.97
N ILE A 82 7.97 21.68 -5.21
CA ILE A 82 6.67 21.01 -5.39
C ILE A 82 5.90 21.58 -6.60
N ILE A 83 6.08 22.87 -6.88
CA ILE A 83 5.38 23.55 -7.99
C ILE A 83 5.95 23.06 -9.31
N GLU A 84 7.27 22.98 -9.39
CA GLU A 84 7.98 22.44 -10.55
C GLU A 84 7.58 20.97 -10.82
N ALA A 85 7.50 20.15 -9.75
CA ALA A 85 7.02 18.78 -9.88
C ALA A 85 5.60 18.69 -10.47
N ARG A 86 4.69 19.58 -10.09
CA ARG A 86 3.34 19.61 -10.66
C ARG A 86 3.32 19.99 -12.13
N ARG A 87 4.13 21.01 -12.51
CA ARG A 87 4.29 21.38 -13.91
C ARG A 87 4.84 20.22 -14.74
N ALA A 88 5.82 19.52 -14.19
CA ALA A 88 6.41 18.35 -14.82
C ALA A 88 5.39 17.22 -15.06
N VAL A 89 4.41 17.02 -14.18
CA VAL A 89 3.32 16.05 -14.41
C VAL A 89 2.42 16.49 -15.56
N GLU A 90 2.09 17.79 -15.63
CA GLU A 90 1.20 18.29 -16.68
C GLU A 90 1.84 18.17 -18.08
N GLU A 91 3.18 18.21 -18.19
CA GLU A 91 3.88 17.95 -19.46
C GLU A 91 3.67 16.51 -19.96
N GLN A 92 3.63 15.53 -19.07
CA GLN A 92 3.45 14.11 -19.39
C GLN A 92 2.04 13.59 -19.08
N ARG A 93 1.06 14.49 -18.96
CA ARG A 93 -0.30 14.13 -18.56
C ARG A 93 -0.90 13.02 -19.42
N GLU A 94 -0.76 13.11 -20.73
CA GLU A 94 -1.29 12.12 -21.67
C GLU A 94 -0.63 10.74 -21.50
N GLU A 95 0.69 10.69 -21.28
CA GLU A 95 1.40 9.43 -21.02
C GLU A 95 0.89 8.78 -19.73
N ILE A 96 0.67 9.58 -18.68
CA ILE A 96 0.13 9.10 -17.40
C ILE A 96 -1.29 8.57 -17.57
N ILE A 97 -2.15 9.28 -18.32
CA ILE A 97 -3.50 8.84 -18.65
C ILE A 97 -3.46 7.49 -19.35
N GLN A 98 -2.61 7.31 -20.37
CA GLN A 98 -2.50 6.04 -21.09
C GLN A 98 -2.07 4.90 -20.19
N VAL A 99 -1.13 5.15 -19.29
CA VAL A 99 -0.60 4.14 -18.37
C VAL A 99 -1.64 3.77 -17.30
N VAL A 100 -2.42 4.73 -16.79
CA VAL A 100 -3.43 4.50 -15.75
C VAL A 100 -4.74 3.93 -16.30
N LYS A 101 -5.03 4.16 -17.58
CA LYS A 101 -6.28 3.76 -18.22
C LYS A 101 -6.59 2.27 -18.04
N GLY A 102 -7.83 1.96 -17.66
CA GLY A 102 -8.30 0.60 -17.44
C GLY A 102 -7.87 -0.03 -16.12
N ALA A 103 -7.16 0.69 -15.25
CA ALA A 103 -6.85 0.21 -13.91
C ALA A 103 -8.12 0.18 -13.04
N HIS A 104 -8.30 -0.90 -12.29
CA HIS A 104 -9.34 -1.00 -11.25
C HIS A 104 -8.85 -0.45 -9.91
N LEU A 105 -7.54 -0.62 -9.64
CA LEU A 105 -6.86 -0.17 -8.43
C LEU A 105 -5.48 0.39 -8.79
N VAL A 106 -5.15 1.54 -8.23
CA VAL A 106 -3.83 2.18 -8.39
C VAL A 106 -3.22 2.44 -7.02
N PHE A 107 -2.09 1.81 -6.76
CA PHE A 107 -1.22 2.16 -5.63
C PHE A 107 -0.29 3.29 -6.05
N LEU A 108 -0.30 4.39 -5.31
CA LEU A 108 0.62 5.52 -5.47
C LEU A 108 1.65 5.49 -4.34
N VAL A 109 2.86 5.07 -4.68
CA VAL A 109 3.94 4.88 -3.71
C VAL A 109 4.89 6.06 -3.79
N ALA A 110 5.06 6.81 -2.69
CA ALA A 110 5.88 8.04 -2.70
C ALA A 110 6.50 8.36 -1.35
N GLY A 111 7.68 8.98 -1.37
CA GLY A 111 8.24 9.67 -0.21
C GLY A 111 7.82 11.13 -0.20
N LEU A 112 7.17 11.58 0.88
CA LEU A 112 6.78 12.97 1.06
C LEU A 112 7.92 13.81 1.66
N GLY A 113 7.92 15.11 1.36
CA GLY A 113 8.94 16.06 1.82
C GLY A 113 9.96 16.45 0.76
N GLY A 114 10.12 15.64 -0.29
CA GLY A 114 10.82 16.00 -1.52
C GLY A 114 9.94 16.83 -2.48
N GLY A 115 10.46 17.15 -3.66
CA GLY A 115 9.70 17.86 -4.70
C GLY A 115 8.79 16.92 -5.46
N THR A 116 9.37 15.93 -6.15
CA THR A 116 8.64 15.01 -7.06
C THR A 116 7.54 14.24 -6.34
N GLY A 117 7.87 13.48 -5.28
CA GLY A 117 6.86 12.67 -4.57
C GLY A 117 5.74 13.52 -3.97
N THR A 118 6.06 14.68 -3.37
CA THR A 118 5.05 15.54 -2.74
C THR A 118 4.20 16.31 -3.77
N GLY A 119 4.81 16.71 -4.88
CA GLY A 119 4.16 17.53 -5.91
C GLY A 119 3.38 16.73 -6.94
N ALA A 120 3.94 15.62 -7.41
CA ALA A 120 3.37 14.82 -8.49
C ALA A 120 2.22 13.90 -8.00
N THR A 121 2.36 13.28 -6.83
CA THR A 121 1.38 12.29 -6.34
C THR A 121 -0.06 12.81 -6.32
N PRO A 122 -0.37 14.04 -5.82
CA PRO A 122 -1.74 14.53 -5.83
C PRO A 122 -2.34 14.72 -7.23
N VAL A 123 -1.51 15.06 -8.22
CA VAL A 123 -1.97 15.25 -9.61
C VAL A 123 -2.24 13.90 -10.27
N ILE A 124 -1.34 12.93 -10.07
CA ILE A 124 -1.50 11.57 -10.58
C ILE A 124 -2.72 10.90 -9.92
N SER A 125 -2.96 11.15 -8.63
CA SER A 125 -4.16 10.68 -7.94
C SER A 125 -5.44 11.21 -8.58
N ASP A 126 -5.49 12.52 -8.89
CA ASP A 126 -6.64 13.12 -9.58
C ASP A 126 -6.88 12.46 -10.95
N ILE A 127 -5.82 12.20 -11.71
CA ILE A 127 -5.91 11.52 -13.02
C ILE A 127 -6.48 10.10 -12.84
N ALA A 128 -5.96 9.33 -11.90
CA ALA A 128 -6.41 7.96 -11.65
C ALA A 128 -7.89 7.92 -11.21
N SER A 129 -8.28 8.79 -10.30
CA SER A 129 -9.65 8.92 -9.82
C SER A 129 -10.62 9.34 -10.94
N GLN A 130 -10.23 10.28 -11.81
CA GLN A 130 -11.03 10.69 -12.99
C GLN A 130 -11.24 9.55 -13.99
N LEU A 131 -10.32 8.60 -14.05
CA LEU A 131 -10.42 7.40 -14.89
C LEU A 131 -11.21 6.27 -14.21
N GLY A 132 -11.76 6.49 -13.02
CA GLY A 132 -12.56 5.53 -12.27
C GLY A 132 -11.78 4.48 -11.48
N ALA A 133 -10.45 4.61 -11.40
CA ALA A 133 -9.63 3.73 -10.60
C ALA A 133 -9.76 4.07 -9.11
N MET A 134 -9.84 3.04 -8.27
CA MET A 134 -9.64 3.21 -6.83
C MET A 134 -8.18 3.58 -6.55
N THR A 135 -7.95 4.53 -5.65
CA THR A 135 -6.61 5.06 -5.36
C THR A 135 -6.18 4.81 -3.93
N ILE A 136 -5.03 4.16 -3.75
CA ILE A 136 -4.41 3.93 -2.44
C ILE A 136 -3.04 4.58 -2.43
N GLY A 137 -2.84 5.56 -1.55
CA GLY A 137 -1.52 6.13 -1.31
C GLY A 137 -0.77 5.34 -0.24
N VAL A 138 0.43 4.90 -0.56
CA VAL A 138 1.38 4.31 0.39
C VAL A 138 2.58 5.24 0.45
N VAL A 139 2.63 6.06 1.50
CA VAL A 139 3.61 7.14 1.56
C VAL A 139 4.47 7.10 2.81
N THR A 140 5.73 7.54 2.67
CA THR A 140 6.63 7.76 3.81
C THR A 140 6.73 9.22 4.18
N LEU A 141 6.82 9.48 5.48
CA LEU A 141 7.21 10.77 6.03
C LEU A 141 8.69 10.75 6.42
N PRO A 142 9.41 11.84 6.19
CA PRO A 142 10.85 11.89 6.40
C PRO A 142 11.25 11.71 7.85
N PHE A 143 12.46 11.23 8.08
CA PHE A 143 13.08 11.20 9.40
C PHE A 143 13.20 12.60 10.01
N SER A 144 13.21 12.67 11.32
CA SER A 144 13.35 13.93 12.05
C SER A 144 14.67 14.66 11.74
N PHE A 145 15.75 13.91 11.49
CA PHE A 145 17.06 14.45 11.14
C PHE A 145 17.13 15.02 9.71
N GLU A 146 16.18 14.71 8.81
CA GLU A 146 16.17 15.25 7.44
C GLU A 146 15.79 16.75 7.37
N GLY A 147 15.46 17.33 8.50
CA GLY A 147 15.29 18.77 8.69
C GLY A 147 13.83 19.25 8.64
N ARG A 148 13.60 20.35 9.37
CA ARG A 148 12.26 20.91 9.60
C ARG A 148 11.52 21.26 8.31
N ARG A 149 12.21 21.84 7.32
CA ARG A 149 11.57 22.23 6.04
C ARG A 149 10.98 21.03 5.31
N ARG A 150 11.72 19.92 5.30
CA ARG A 150 11.28 18.68 4.64
C ARG A 150 10.08 18.06 5.36
N ARG A 151 10.09 18.07 6.70
CA ARG A 151 8.96 17.61 7.51
C ARG A 151 7.70 18.44 7.27
N VAL A 152 7.80 19.77 7.31
CA VAL A 152 6.64 20.66 7.05
C VAL A 152 6.04 20.40 5.67
N LYS A 153 6.88 20.27 4.63
CA LYS A 153 6.42 19.90 3.28
C LYS A 153 5.70 18.55 3.27
N ALA A 154 6.24 17.54 3.97
CA ALA A 154 5.67 16.21 4.03
C ALA A 154 4.29 16.20 4.69
N PHE A 155 4.15 16.83 5.85
CA PHE A 155 2.86 16.93 6.54
C PHE A 155 1.82 17.71 5.75
N THR A 156 2.20 18.83 5.12
CA THR A 156 1.31 19.58 4.23
C THR A 156 0.91 18.73 3.01
N GLY A 157 1.84 17.95 2.47
CA GLY A 157 1.56 17.00 1.38
C GLY A 157 0.61 15.90 1.79
N LYS A 158 0.82 15.31 2.97
CA LYS A 158 -0.07 14.29 3.56
C LYS A 158 -1.51 14.80 3.67
N GLU A 159 -1.71 15.99 4.26
CA GLU A 159 -3.06 16.56 4.42
C GLU A 159 -3.76 16.82 3.06
N LYS A 160 -3.00 17.22 2.04
CA LYS A 160 -3.56 17.35 0.68
C LYS A 160 -3.96 16.01 0.08
N LEU A 161 -3.14 14.97 0.29
CA LEU A 161 -3.43 13.62 -0.21
C LEU A 161 -4.65 12.99 0.46
N LYS A 162 -4.90 13.25 1.74
CA LYS A 162 -6.10 12.77 2.43
C LYS A 162 -7.41 13.09 1.70
N ASN A 163 -7.46 14.24 1.02
CA ASN A 163 -8.66 14.69 0.33
C ASN A 163 -8.73 14.23 -1.13
N LYS A 164 -7.68 13.58 -1.65
CA LYS A 164 -7.56 13.21 -3.06
C LYS A 164 -7.55 11.70 -3.28
N LEU A 165 -7.15 10.95 -2.29
CA LEU A 165 -7.08 9.50 -2.33
C LEU A 165 -8.31 8.86 -1.69
N ASP A 166 -8.69 7.68 -2.14
CA ASP A 166 -9.69 6.85 -1.45
C ASP A 166 -9.16 6.37 -0.11
N THR A 167 -7.88 5.98 -0.09
CA THR A 167 -7.18 5.52 1.13
C THR A 167 -5.78 6.11 1.20
N LEU A 168 -5.35 6.50 2.40
CA LEU A 168 -3.99 6.95 2.64
C LEU A 168 -3.33 6.17 3.78
N ILE A 169 -2.31 5.41 3.45
CA ILE A 169 -1.40 4.73 4.38
C ILE A 169 -0.13 5.58 4.47
N ALA A 170 0.07 6.26 5.59
CA ALA A 170 1.20 7.16 5.78
C ALA A 170 2.08 6.67 6.93
N ILE A 171 3.34 6.36 6.62
CA ILE A 171 4.30 5.77 7.54
C ILE A 171 5.37 6.79 7.91
N GLU A 172 5.53 7.03 9.21
CA GLU A 172 6.59 7.88 9.74
C GLU A 172 7.89 7.07 9.84
N ASN A 173 8.95 7.47 9.12
CA ASN A 173 10.22 6.75 9.12
C ASN A 173 10.85 6.65 10.51
N ASP A 174 10.69 7.67 11.37
CA ASP A 174 11.20 7.65 12.76
C ASP A 174 10.61 6.48 13.56
N ARG A 175 9.32 6.16 13.36
CA ARG A 175 8.66 5.05 14.06
C ARG A 175 9.11 3.70 13.51
N LEU A 176 9.30 3.64 12.19
CA LEU A 176 9.90 2.48 11.56
C LEU A 176 11.25 2.14 12.20
N PHE A 177 12.09 3.15 12.28
CA PHE A 177 13.43 2.97 12.84
C PHE A 177 13.40 2.53 14.30
N ALA A 178 12.55 3.16 15.12
CA ALA A 178 12.41 2.79 16.53
C ALA A 178 11.96 1.34 16.76
N SER A 179 11.26 0.74 15.78
CA SER A 179 10.80 -0.65 15.88
C SER A 179 11.85 -1.70 15.55
N PHE A 180 12.89 -1.33 14.82
CA PHE A 180 13.88 -2.31 14.33
C PHE A 180 15.19 -2.29 15.14
N THR A 181 15.40 -1.34 16.05
CA THR A 181 16.77 -1.09 16.55
C THR A 181 16.87 -0.76 18.02
N ASP A 182 17.89 -1.32 18.60
CA ASP A 182 18.65 -0.81 19.75
C ASP A 182 19.58 0.37 19.36
N GLY A 183 19.44 0.96 18.17
CA GLY A 183 20.27 2.04 17.65
C GLY A 183 21.52 1.61 16.86
N SER A 184 21.72 0.31 16.63
CA SER A 184 22.94 -0.24 16.03
C SER A 184 22.94 -0.38 14.50
N LEU A 185 21.78 -0.20 13.82
CA LEU A 185 21.69 -0.38 12.38
C LEU A 185 22.40 0.72 11.59
N ALA A 186 23.09 0.31 10.52
CA ALA A 186 23.63 1.25 9.56
C ALA A 186 22.51 2.04 8.86
N LEU A 187 22.76 3.32 8.54
CA LEU A 187 21.79 4.20 7.93
C LEU A 187 21.17 3.61 6.65
N LYS A 188 22.00 3.01 5.79
CA LYS A 188 21.53 2.34 4.56
C LYS A 188 20.57 1.21 4.88
N GLU A 189 20.92 0.35 5.83
CA GLU A 189 20.09 -0.79 6.24
C GLU A 189 18.73 -0.34 6.80
N SER A 190 18.70 0.79 7.50
CA SER A 190 17.47 1.40 8.01
C SER A 190 16.53 1.83 6.89
N PHE A 191 17.06 2.47 5.83
CA PHE A 191 16.28 2.82 4.65
C PHE A 191 15.83 1.58 3.87
N ASP A 192 16.70 0.58 3.73
CA ASP A 192 16.37 -0.66 3.01
C ASP A 192 15.25 -1.42 3.72
N LYS A 193 15.26 -1.50 5.06
CA LYS A 193 14.18 -2.10 5.86
C LYS A 193 12.87 -1.32 5.73
N ALA A 194 12.95 0.02 5.75
CA ALA A 194 11.79 0.87 5.54
C ALA A 194 11.14 0.63 4.17
N ASN A 195 11.95 0.61 3.12
CA ASN A 195 11.48 0.37 1.76
C ASN A 195 10.92 -1.05 1.59
N ALA A 196 11.57 -2.06 2.18
CA ALA A 196 11.12 -3.46 2.14
C ALA A 196 9.73 -3.62 2.76
N LEU A 197 9.48 -2.98 3.90
CA LEU A 197 8.17 -3.04 4.54
C LEU A 197 7.07 -2.43 3.67
N LEU A 198 7.33 -1.28 3.03
CA LEU A 198 6.33 -0.67 2.14
C LEU A 198 6.08 -1.52 0.89
N ALA A 199 7.12 -2.13 0.33
CA ALA A 199 6.98 -3.09 -0.75
C ALA A 199 6.10 -4.28 -0.32
N GLU A 200 6.30 -4.77 0.89
CA GLU A 200 5.53 -5.86 1.48
C GLU A 200 4.05 -5.50 1.71
N ILE A 201 3.75 -4.27 2.13
CA ILE A 201 2.37 -3.79 2.25
C ILE A 201 1.66 -3.81 0.89
N VAL A 202 2.32 -3.31 -0.15
CA VAL A 202 1.78 -3.31 -1.51
C VAL A 202 1.59 -4.74 -2.01
N GLU A 203 2.55 -5.63 -1.73
CA GLU A 203 2.47 -7.05 -2.06
C GLU A 203 1.28 -7.71 -1.38
N SER A 204 1.15 -7.55 -0.06
CA SER A 204 0.06 -8.11 0.73
C SER A 204 -1.31 -7.70 0.21
N LEU A 205 -1.54 -6.39 0.06
CA LEU A 205 -2.83 -5.88 -0.40
C LEU A 205 -3.14 -6.26 -1.86
N SER A 206 -2.12 -6.42 -2.70
CA SER A 206 -2.30 -6.86 -4.08
C SER A 206 -2.60 -8.36 -4.16
N SER A 207 -1.85 -9.17 -3.42
CA SER A 207 -2.03 -10.64 -3.41
C SER A 207 -3.39 -11.04 -2.86
N LEU A 208 -3.88 -10.32 -1.85
CA LEU A 208 -5.21 -10.55 -1.28
C LEU A 208 -6.35 -10.46 -2.31
N LEU A 209 -6.17 -9.62 -3.33
CA LEU A 209 -7.16 -9.41 -4.39
C LEU A 209 -6.94 -10.28 -5.63
N LEU A 210 -5.71 -10.71 -5.88
CA LEU A 210 -5.32 -11.40 -7.11
C LEU A 210 -5.16 -12.91 -6.93
N THR A 211 -4.75 -13.34 -5.73
CA THR A 211 -4.46 -14.74 -5.47
C THR A 211 -5.73 -15.48 -5.06
N THR A 212 -5.99 -16.61 -5.69
CA THR A 212 -7.03 -17.53 -5.24
C THR A 212 -6.57 -18.18 -3.95
N GLY A 213 -7.14 -17.75 -2.83
CA GLY A 213 -6.80 -18.21 -1.50
C GLY A 213 -7.82 -19.20 -0.93
N ILE A 214 -7.62 -19.62 0.32
CA ILE A 214 -8.58 -20.40 1.10
C ILE A 214 -9.87 -19.59 1.33
N VAL A 215 -9.71 -18.29 1.60
CA VAL A 215 -10.79 -17.31 1.71
C VAL A 215 -10.47 -16.14 0.79
N ASN A 216 -11.28 -15.99 -0.25
CA ASN A 216 -11.11 -14.92 -1.22
C ASN A 216 -11.83 -13.65 -0.77
N LEU A 217 -11.17 -12.54 -0.90
CA LEU A 217 -11.75 -11.23 -0.71
C LEU A 217 -12.15 -10.64 -2.07
N ASP A 218 -13.42 -10.30 -2.22
CA ASP A 218 -13.87 -9.59 -3.42
C ASP A 218 -13.56 -8.09 -3.35
N MET A 219 -13.50 -7.45 -4.52
CA MET A 219 -13.20 -6.02 -4.65
C MET A 219 -14.25 -5.14 -3.95
N ALA A 220 -15.50 -5.60 -3.82
CA ALA A 220 -16.56 -4.84 -3.14
C ALA A 220 -16.35 -4.81 -1.62
N ALA A 221 -16.01 -5.94 -1.00
CA ALA A 221 -15.65 -6.01 0.41
C ALA A 221 -14.37 -5.21 0.72
N PHE A 222 -13.36 -5.29 -0.17
CA PHE A 222 -12.15 -4.49 -0.07
C PHE A 222 -12.47 -2.98 -0.10
N ARG A 223 -13.28 -2.54 -1.06
CA ARG A 223 -13.71 -1.13 -1.17
C ARG A 223 -14.44 -0.65 0.09
N LYS A 224 -15.30 -1.46 0.70
CA LYS A 224 -16.04 -1.09 1.93
C LYS A 224 -15.13 -0.72 3.08
N VAL A 225 -13.98 -1.39 3.21
CA VAL A 225 -13.01 -1.07 4.27
C VAL A 225 -12.14 0.12 3.86
N MET A 226 -11.67 0.13 2.62
CA MET A 226 -10.61 1.04 2.20
C MET A 226 -11.12 2.41 1.76
N VAL A 227 -12.25 2.51 1.04
CA VAL A 227 -12.75 3.80 0.53
C VAL A 227 -13.17 4.73 1.67
N GLY A 228 -12.65 5.96 1.65
CA GLY A 228 -12.89 6.95 2.69
C GLY A 228 -12.02 6.79 3.93
N SER A 229 -11.12 5.82 3.96
CA SER A 229 -10.17 5.60 5.06
C SER A 229 -8.99 6.57 4.96
N LYS A 230 -9.02 7.63 5.78
CA LYS A 230 -8.09 8.77 5.68
C LYS A 230 -6.91 8.71 6.65
N ASP A 231 -7.07 8.04 7.77
CA ASP A 231 -6.06 7.82 8.80
C ASP A 231 -5.95 6.32 9.09
N VAL A 232 -5.50 5.60 8.08
CA VAL A 232 -5.37 4.15 8.14
C VAL A 232 -4.24 3.76 9.08
N VAL A 233 -4.57 2.84 9.96
CA VAL A 233 -3.62 2.15 10.82
C VAL A 233 -3.23 0.83 10.15
N LEU A 234 -1.94 0.60 10.08
CA LEU A 234 -1.38 -0.65 9.60
C LEU A 234 -0.70 -1.37 10.74
N SER A 235 -0.87 -2.68 10.80
CA SER A 235 -0.12 -3.54 11.69
C SER A 235 0.26 -4.83 11.00
N ILE A 236 1.48 -5.30 11.25
CA ILE A 236 1.99 -6.55 10.73
C ILE A 236 2.48 -7.39 11.89
N GLY A 237 2.14 -8.67 11.89
CA GLY A 237 2.63 -9.63 12.86
C GLY A 237 3.04 -10.93 12.20
N GLU A 238 4.02 -11.58 12.78
CA GLU A 238 4.50 -12.89 12.36
C GLU A 238 4.53 -13.85 13.55
N GLY A 239 4.28 -15.13 13.28
CA GLY A 239 4.34 -16.22 14.23
C GLY A 239 4.91 -17.47 13.60
N ASN A 240 5.60 -18.29 14.38
CA ASN A 240 6.25 -19.52 13.92
C ASN A 240 5.91 -20.68 14.85
N GLY A 241 5.94 -21.91 14.32
CA GLY A 241 5.77 -23.15 15.08
C GLY A 241 4.34 -23.39 15.59
N GLU A 242 4.19 -24.18 16.65
CA GLU A 242 2.89 -24.63 17.14
C GLU A 242 2.00 -23.51 17.68
N ASP A 243 2.58 -22.49 18.30
CA ASP A 243 1.88 -21.32 18.84
C ASP A 243 1.84 -20.13 17.86
N ARG A 244 2.03 -20.37 16.57
CA ARG A 244 2.14 -19.31 15.54
C ARG A 244 0.95 -18.36 15.52
N VAL A 245 -0.26 -18.81 15.81
CA VAL A 245 -1.46 -17.95 15.86
C VAL A 245 -1.37 -16.96 17.01
N SER A 246 -1.06 -17.43 18.21
CA SER A 246 -1.01 -16.57 19.41
C SER A 246 0.14 -15.57 19.31
N SER A 247 1.32 -16.03 18.89
CA SER A 247 2.51 -15.18 18.72
C SER A 247 2.30 -14.15 17.60
N CYS A 248 1.68 -14.54 16.49
CA CYS A 248 1.37 -13.64 15.39
C CYS A 248 0.39 -12.53 15.81
N VAL A 249 -0.72 -12.90 16.46
CA VAL A 249 -1.70 -11.89 16.93
C VAL A 249 -1.11 -10.99 18.01
N GLN A 250 -0.28 -11.51 18.91
CA GLN A 250 0.47 -10.69 19.87
C GLN A 250 1.40 -9.70 19.17
N SER A 251 2.11 -10.14 18.13
CA SER A 251 2.96 -9.30 17.31
C SER A 251 2.16 -8.18 16.62
N VAL A 252 0.99 -8.50 16.05
CA VAL A 252 0.06 -7.50 15.50
C VAL A 252 -0.34 -6.46 16.55
N LEU A 253 -0.76 -6.92 17.74
CA LEU A 253 -1.27 -6.02 18.79
C LEU A 253 -0.18 -5.15 19.43
N ASN A 254 1.06 -5.62 19.43
CA ASN A 254 2.23 -4.91 19.98
C ASN A 254 3.01 -4.17 18.89
N SER A 255 2.48 -4.10 17.68
CA SER A 255 3.16 -3.43 16.59
C SER A 255 3.43 -1.95 16.92
N PRO A 256 4.66 -1.46 16.75
CA PRO A 256 5.02 -0.08 17.06
C PRO A 256 4.30 0.95 16.17
N TRP A 257 3.71 0.50 15.08
CA TRP A 257 2.84 1.30 14.21
C TRP A 257 1.54 1.76 14.90
N LEU A 258 1.19 1.08 16.01
CA LEU A 258 -0.09 1.25 16.72
C LEU A 258 0.00 2.19 17.91
N GLU A 259 1.18 2.70 18.28
CA GLU A 259 1.36 3.50 19.52
C GLU A 259 0.37 4.66 19.73
N LYS A 260 -0.22 5.16 18.64
CA LYS A 260 -1.26 6.22 18.70
C LYS A 260 -2.67 5.72 18.37
N CYS A 261 -2.85 4.42 18.12
CA CYS A 261 -4.14 3.86 17.79
C CYS A 261 -4.58 2.87 18.85
N ASN A 262 -5.78 3.11 19.37
CA ASN A 262 -6.45 2.10 20.17
C ASN A 262 -7.21 1.16 19.23
N PHE A 263 -6.85 -0.13 19.20
CA PHE A 263 -7.60 -1.13 18.43
C PHE A 263 -9.11 -1.07 18.68
N LYS A 264 -9.52 -0.76 19.92
CA LYS A 264 -10.93 -0.61 20.28
C LYS A 264 -11.64 0.54 19.56
N SER A 265 -10.93 1.44 18.92
CA SER A 265 -11.53 2.53 18.14
C SER A 265 -11.67 2.17 16.64
N LEU A 266 -11.10 1.04 16.18
CA LEU A 266 -11.19 0.62 14.80
C LEU A 266 -12.61 0.15 14.47
N LYS A 267 -13.21 0.77 13.47
CA LYS A 267 -14.58 0.47 12.99
C LYS A 267 -14.60 -0.21 11.63
N ARG A 268 -13.51 -0.13 10.88
CA ARG A 268 -13.29 -0.85 9.62
C ARG A 268 -11.98 -1.60 9.72
N VAL A 269 -11.99 -2.87 9.44
CA VAL A 269 -10.80 -3.70 9.58
C VAL A 269 -10.72 -4.70 8.44
N LEU A 270 -9.60 -4.67 7.75
CA LEU A 270 -9.18 -5.67 6.79
C LEU A 270 -8.09 -6.52 7.42
N VAL A 271 -8.25 -7.82 7.39
CA VAL A 271 -7.26 -8.78 7.89
C VAL A 271 -6.79 -9.64 6.73
N ASP A 272 -5.52 -9.54 6.39
CA ASP A 272 -4.87 -10.43 5.43
C ASP A 272 -4.05 -11.48 6.19
N ILE A 273 -4.35 -12.76 5.94
CA ILE A 273 -3.74 -13.90 6.60
C ILE A 273 -2.93 -14.68 5.57
N MET A 274 -1.62 -14.72 5.75
CA MET A 274 -0.71 -15.47 4.89
C MET A 274 -0.10 -16.63 5.68
N GLY A 275 -0.27 -17.85 5.18
CA GLY A 275 0.32 -19.06 5.73
C GLY A 275 0.91 -19.94 4.64
N GLY A 276 1.49 -21.08 5.02
CA GLY A 276 1.90 -22.11 4.08
C GLY A 276 0.75 -23.05 3.69
N GLU A 277 1.06 -24.10 2.96
CA GLU A 277 0.09 -25.16 2.63
C GLU A 277 -0.48 -25.86 3.88
N ASP A 278 0.21 -25.72 5.00
CA ASP A 278 -0.15 -26.22 6.31
C ASP A 278 -1.13 -25.31 7.08
N LEU A 279 -1.54 -24.16 6.51
CA LEU A 279 -2.50 -23.26 7.12
C LEU A 279 -3.88 -23.90 7.20
N THR A 280 -4.41 -24.00 8.42
CA THR A 280 -5.72 -24.59 8.66
C THR A 280 -6.82 -23.54 8.77
N PHE A 281 -8.04 -23.90 8.40
CA PHE A 281 -9.22 -23.04 8.61
C PHE A 281 -9.40 -22.65 10.09
N LYS A 282 -9.07 -23.56 11.02
CA LYS A 282 -9.13 -23.30 12.46
C LYS A 282 -8.17 -22.19 12.89
N GLU A 283 -6.98 -22.15 12.32
CA GLU A 283 -5.99 -21.10 12.63
C GLU A 283 -6.45 -19.76 12.06
N ALA A 284 -6.89 -19.71 10.81
CA ALA A 284 -7.41 -18.49 10.21
C ALA A 284 -8.62 -17.92 11.00
N SER A 285 -9.58 -18.78 11.35
CA SER A 285 -10.72 -18.38 12.17
C SER A 285 -10.29 -17.85 13.53
N ARG A 286 -9.30 -18.49 14.18
CA ARG A 286 -8.80 -18.07 15.49
C ARG A 286 -8.11 -16.71 15.44
N VAL A 287 -7.36 -16.42 14.38
CA VAL A 287 -6.77 -15.06 14.16
C VAL A 287 -7.88 -14.02 14.15
N VAL A 288 -8.91 -14.22 13.32
CA VAL A 288 -10.01 -13.28 13.19
C VAL A 288 -10.78 -13.11 14.51
N GLU A 289 -11.07 -14.21 15.22
CA GLU A 289 -11.74 -14.16 16.52
C GLU A 289 -10.93 -13.36 17.56
N MET A 290 -9.61 -13.59 17.62
CA MET A 290 -8.75 -12.90 18.59
C MET A 290 -8.67 -11.40 18.28
N LEU A 291 -8.62 -10.99 17.01
CA LEU A 291 -8.63 -9.60 16.60
C LEU A 291 -10.01 -8.96 16.83
N ASN A 292 -11.11 -9.68 16.52
CA ASN A 292 -12.47 -9.18 16.72
C ASN A 292 -12.76 -8.77 18.17
N ARG A 293 -12.21 -9.48 19.15
CA ARG A 293 -12.32 -9.14 20.58
C ARG A 293 -11.56 -7.87 20.96
N ARG A 294 -10.72 -7.34 20.09
CA ARG A 294 -9.85 -6.19 20.35
C ARG A 294 -10.29 -4.91 19.66
N VAL A 295 -11.09 -5.00 18.61
CA VAL A 295 -11.60 -3.87 17.83
C VAL A 295 -12.92 -3.34 18.44
N HIS A 296 -13.50 -2.31 17.81
CA HIS A 296 -14.78 -1.76 18.23
C HIS A 296 -15.88 -2.84 18.11
N PRO A 297 -16.85 -2.94 19.06
CA PRO A 297 -17.90 -3.95 19.01
C PRO A 297 -18.75 -3.95 17.73
N GLU A 298 -18.91 -2.78 17.12
CA GLU A 298 -19.62 -2.60 15.84
C GLU A 298 -18.69 -2.51 14.63
N ALA A 299 -17.44 -2.99 14.76
CA ALA A 299 -16.50 -2.95 13.65
C ALA A 299 -16.95 -3.86 12.51
N TYR A 300 -16.87 -3.35 11.30
CA TYR A 300 -16.93 -4.16 10.09
C TYR A 300 -15.56 -4.80 9.86
N ILE A 301 -15.50 -6.11 9.98
CA ILE A 301 -14.28 -6.88 9.74
C ILE A 301 -14.46 -7.70 8.48
N THR A 302 -13.51 -7.59 7.57
CA THR A 302 -13.38 -8.51 6.45
C THR A 302 -11.99 -9.12 6.47
N PHE A 303 -11.87 -10.34 5.97
CA PHE A 303 -10.57 -11.02 5.93
C PHE A 303 -10.43 -11.85 4.66
N GLY A 304 -9.19 -12.04 4.27
CA GLY A 304 -8.78 -13.02 3.30
C GLY A 304 -7.67 -13.91 3.86
N ALA A 305 -7.54 -15.10 3.31
CA ALA A 305 -6.50 -16.04 3.68
C ALA A 305 -5.86 -16.65 2.44
N VAL A 306 -4.56 -16.45 2.29
CA VAL A 306 -3.78 -16.89 1.13
C VAL A 306 -2.72 -17.88 1.59
N THR A 307 -2.51 -18.93 0.80
CA THR A 307 -1.42 -19.89 1.03
C THR A 307 -0.26 -19.61 0.10
N LEU A 308 0.92 -19.47 0.68
CA LEU A 308 2.17 -19.25 -0.04
C LEU A 308 3.24 -20.20 0.54
N PRO A 309 3.90 -21.05 -0.26
CA PRO A 309 4.85 -22.06 0.24
C PRO A 309 5.98 -21.50 1.10
N ARG A 310 6.38 -20.25 0.89
CA ARG A 310 7.39 -19.56 1.70
C ARG A 310 6.99 -19.35 3.17
N TYR A 311 5.71 -19.51 3.49
CA TYR A 311 5.17 -19.42 4.85
C TYR A 311 4.87 -20.78 5.50
N ASN A 312 5.41 -21.90 4.98
CA ASN A 312 5.30 -23.19 5.65
C ASN A 312 5.88 -23.09 7.07
N ASN A 313 5.12 -23.60 8.06
CA ASN A 313 5.37 -23.43 9.50
C ASN A 313 5.36 -22.00 10.03
N LYS A 314 4.93 -21.03 9.22
CA LYS A 314 4.86 -19.62 9.58
C LYS A 314 3.44 -19.10 9.36
N LEU A 315 3.11 -18.07 10.10
CA LEU A 315 1.89 -17.30 9.92
C LEU A 315 2.25 -15.83 9.89
N LYS A 316 1.74 -15.12 8.92
CA LYS A 316 1.85 -13.68 8.82
C LYS A 316 0.46 -13.07 8.71
N VAL A 317 0.23 -12.00 9.45
CA VAL A 317 -1.04 -11.28 9.44
C VAL A 317 -0.77 -9.81 9.24
N VAL A 318 -1.44 -9.24 8.24
CA VAL A 318 -1.47 -7.80 8.01
C VAL A 318 -2.86 -7.29 8.35
N VAL A 319 -2.92 -6.29 9.22
CA VAL A 319 -4.17 -5.63 9.60
C VAL A 319 -4.15 -4.20 9.11
N VAL A 320 -5.16 -3.86 8.34
CA VAL A 320 -5.42 -2.48 7.91
C VAL A 320 -6.72 -2.04 8.55
N GLY A 321 -6.69 -0.97 9.32
CA GLY A 321 -7.85 -0.51 10.06
C GLY A 321 -8.04 0.99 10.04
N ASP A 322 -9.29 1.43 10.18
CA ASP A 322 -9.66 2.84 10.28
C ASP A 322 -10.74 3.04 11.33
N THR A 323 -10.74 4.21 11.94
CA THR A 323 -11.70 4.61 12.98
C THR A 323 -13.01 5.17 12.41
N THR A 324 -13.04 5.49 11.12
CA THR A 324 -14.22 6.05 10.46
C THR A 324 -15.31 4.97 10.33
N PRO A 325 -16.55 5.23 10.76
CA PRO A 325 -17.63 4.27 10.54
C PRO A 325 -17.93 4.11 9.03
N ILE A 326 -18.44 2.95 8.66
CA ILE A 326 -19.05 2.79 7.34
C ILE A 326 -20.30 3.64 7.34
N GLU A 327 -20.32 4.70 6.54
CA GLU A 327 -21.56 5.41 6.28
C GLU A 327 -22.52 4.41 5.64
N ALA A 328 -23.75 4.36 6.15
CA ALA A 328 -24.82 3.59 5.52
C ALA A 328 -25.01 4.18 4.13
N THR A 329 -24.30 3.65 3.16
CA THR A 329 -24.44 4.05 1.76
C THR A 329 -25.87 3.81 1.34
N GLU A 330 -26.43 4.72 0.56
CA GLU A 330 -27.81 4.77 0.05
C GLU A 330 -28.28 3.53 -0.73
N GLU A 331 -27.53 2.43 -0.71
CA GLU A 331 -27.85 1.18 -1.42
C GLU A 331 -29.06 0.42 -0.87
N LEU A 332 -29.62 0.84 0.29
CA LEU A 332 -30.89 0.30 0.81
C LEU A 332 -32.14 1.11 0.37
N LYS A 333 -31.99 2.09 -0.49
CA LYS A 333 -33.13 2.92 -0.98
C LYS A 333 -33.60 2.62 -2.39
N SER A 334 -33.07 1.59 -3.02
CA SER A 334 -33.67 1.09 -4.27
C SER A 334 -34.77 0.09 -3.90
N PRO A 335 -36.06 0.41 -4.03
CA PRO A 335 -37.09 -0.61 -3.97
C PRO A 335 -36.84 -1.56 -5.16
N LEU A 336 -36.69 -2.83 -4.85
CA LEU A 336 -36.74 -3.90 -5.86
C LEU A 336 -37.98 -3.70 -6.73
N PRO A 337 -37.86 -3.85 -8.05
CA PRO A 337 -38.99 -3.75 -8.99
C PRO A 337 -40.01 -4.84 -8.79
#